data_356bea1a725c7f586c23ea5195164a3c
#
_entry.id   356bea1a725c7f586c23ea5195164a3c
#
_cell.length_a   1.000
_cell.length_b   1.000
_cell.length_c   1.000
_cell.angle_alpha   90.00
_cell.angle_beta   90.00
_cell.angle_gamma   90.00
#
_symmetry.space_group_name_H-M   'P 1'
#
loop_
_entity.id
_entity.type
_entity.pdbx_description
1 polymer ?
#
loop_
_entity_poly.entity_id
_entity_poly.type
_entity_poly.pdbx_seq_one_letter_code
_entity_poly.pdbx_strand_id
1 'polypeptide(L)'
;MAYYLGIDTSCYTTSCALVDEEGRLVQEVRKLLEVPQGKRGLQQSQMVFQHTRALGELIQSLTLDQPIAAIGVSGFPRREENSYMPAFLVGLNTAKSLGHCLQVPVHIFSHQENHIWAVLREIGEIPEGPFLSLHLSGGTTEFVLCERIHKSGFKVQIVGGSDDIAGGQLVDRLGVLMGLQFPAGPSMETLGRRIKYNVNSVLPVSVKESTISFGGPYSAGQRWWQSLQHESIEWTDRESFSREKDAQILAASVFHCIGSSLEKALSHILTEHNITTLITAGGVMANTYLQDRLVHWGHHHDLDVLCVSSKYSADNASGNAYGAKVVEGE
;
A
#
# COMPACT_ATOMS: atom_id res chain seq x y z
N MET A 1 -19.82 21.50 14.23
CA MET A 1 -19.12 20.63 13.28
C MET A 1 -17.82 21.29 12.89
N ALA A 2 -16.72 20.54 12.81
CA ALA A 2 -15.43 21.03 12.40
C ALA A 2 -14.77 20.04 11.45
N TYR A 3 -13.79 20.49 10.68
CA TYR A 3 -12.98 19.65 9.80
C TYR A 3 -11.58 19.44 10.37
N TYR A 4 -10.98 18.33 10.01
CA TYR A 4 -9.57 18.01 10.22
C TYR A 4 -8.88 18.00 8.87
N LEU A 5 -7.84 18.83 8.74
CA LEU A 5 -7.09 18.99 7.49
C LEU A 5 -5.89 18.04 7.47
N GLY A 6 -5.79 17.21 6.46
CA GLY A 6 -4.60 16.41 6.16
C GLY A 6 -3.76 17.05 5.05
N ILE A 7 -2.44 16.99 5.19
CA ILE A 7 -1.47 17.43 4.19
C ILE A 7 -0.42 16.34 4.01
N ASP A 8 -0.12 15.97 2.75
CA ASP A 8 0.98 15.06 2.44
C ASP A 8 1.76 15.52 1.19
N THR A 9 3.10 15.62 1.34
CA THR A 9 4.07 15.92 0.29
C THR A 9 5.23 14.93 0.31
N SER A 10 4.95 13.68 0.66
CA SER A 10 5.96 12.66 0.97
C SER A 10 6.71 12.13 -0.24
N CYS A 11 6.01 11.81 -1.33
CA CYS A 11 6.56 11.09 -2.49
C CYS A 11 6.19 11.79 -3.80
N TYR A 12 5.50 11.07 -4.69
CA TYR A 12 5.16 11.58 -6.03
C TYR A 12 3.79 12.26 -6.11
N THR A 13 3.13 12.45 -4.97
CA THR A 13 1.78 13.05 -4.93
C THR A 13 1.76 14.19 -3.91
N THR A 14 1.33 15.39 -4.34
CA THR A 14 0.91 16.45 -3.43
C THR A 14 -0.56 16.20 -3.12
N SER A 15 -0.95 16.12 -1.86
CA SER A 15 -2.35 15.88 -1.50
C SER A 15 -2.79 16.66 -0.27
N CYS A 16 -4.09 17.03 -0.26
CA CYS A 16 -4.81 17.58 0.88
C CYS A 16 -6.15 16.86 1.02
N ALA A 17 -6.59 16.67 2.25
CA ALA A 17 -7.86 16.03 2.54
C ALA A 17 -8.57 16.69 3.73
N LEU A 18 -9.90 16.66 3.72
CA LEU A 18 -10.75 17.06 4.84
C LEU A 18 -11.52 15.85 5.34
N VAL A 19 -11.48 15.65 6.64
CA VAL A 19 -12.24 14.62 7.37
C VAL A 19 -13.14 15.34 8.38
N ASP A 20 -14.39 14.87 8.57
CA ASP A 20 -15.32 15.42 9.55
C ASP A 20 -15.13 14.82 10.96
N GLU A 21 -15.94 15.27 11.91
CA GLU A 21 -15.90 14.80 13.30
C GLU A 21 -16.24 13.31 13.43
N GLU A 22 -16.97 12.74 12.49
CA GLU A 22 -17.28 11.31 12.44
C GLU A 22 -16.18 10.47 11.75
N GLY A 23 -15.14 11.10 11.23
CA GLY A 23 -14.03 10.43 10.56
C GLY A 23 -14.28 10.14 9.07
N ARG A 24 -15.36 10.69 8.49
CA ARG A 24 -15.69 10.50 7.06
C ARG A 24 -14.87 11.45 6.20
N LEU A 25 -14.38 10.95 5.08
CA LEU A 25 -13.70 11.77 4.08
C LEU A 25 -14.71 12.69 3.39
N VAL A 26 -14.57 14.00 3.61
CA VAL A 26 -15.41 15.04 3.01
C VAL A 26 -14.91 15.44 1.64
N GLN A 27 -13.62 15.73 1.54
CA GLN A 27 -12.98 16.11 0.28
C GLN A 27 -11.52 15.65 0.27
N GLU A 28 -11.05 15.24 -0.89
CA GLU A 28 -9.64 14.97 -1.15
C GLU A 28 -9.25 15.56 -2.50
N VAL A 29 -8.14 16.26 -2.52
CA VAL A 29 -7.54 16.82 -3.73
C VAL A 29 -6.08 16.40 -3.80
N ARG A 30 -5.64 15.99 -5.01
CA ARG A 30 -4.27 15.53 -5.22
C ARG A 30 -3.75 15.85 -6.61
N LYS A 31 -2.44 16.03 -6.69
CA LYS A 31 -1.73 16.28 -7.94
C LYS A 31 -0.46 15.44 -7.98
N LEU A 32 -0.35 14.60 -8.99
CA LEU A 32 0.87 13.83 -9.26
C LEU A 32 1.98 14.74 -9.73
N LEU A 33 3.20 14.48 -9.28
CA LEU A 33 4.39 15.15 -9.78
C LEU A 33 4.73 14.67 -11.18
N GLU A 34 5.18 15.58 -12.01
CA GLU A 34 5.58 15.29 -13.38
C GLU A 34 6.99 14.73 -13.41
N VAL A 35 7.15 13.48 -13.88
CA VAL A 35 8.44 12.85 -14.14
C VAL A 35 8.79 13.05 -15.62
N PRO A 36 9.91 13.71 -15.96
CA PRO A 36 10.30 13.91 -17.35
C PRO A 36 10.44 12.60 -18.10
N GLN A 37 10.04 12.57 -19.37
CA GLN A 37 10.11 11.37 -20.20
C GLN A 37 11.53 10.81 -20.25
N GLY A 38 11.67 9.50 -20.04
CA GLY A 38 12.96 8.82 -20.00
C GLY A 38 13.68 8.86 -18.63
N LYS A 39 13.16 9.55 -17.65
CA LYS A 39 13.65 9.49 -16.26
C LYS A 39 12.91 8.41 -15.47
N ARG A 40 13.62 7.80 -14.49
CA ARG A 40 13.07 6.77 -13.60
C ARG A 40 12.59 7.33 -12.25
N GLY A 41 12.67 8.65 -12.07
CA GLY A 41 12.30 9.34 -10.83
C GLY A 41 12.70 10.80 -10.84
N LEU A 42 12.43 11.49 -9.73
CA LEU A 42 12.75 12.90 -9.50
C LEU A 42 13.84 13.06 -8.45
N GLN A 43 14.67 14.07 -8.63
CA GLN A 43 15.57 14.54 -7.55
C GLN A 43 14.74 15.25 -6.47
N GLN A 44 15.20 15.19 -5.22
CA GLN A 44 14.50 15.82 -4.10
C GLN A 44 14.24 17.32 -4.29
N SER A 45 15.16 18.05 -4.89
CA SER A 45 14.96 19.47 -5.22
C SER A 45 13.83 19.71 -6.22
N GLN A 46 13.66 18.81 -7.19
CA GLN A 46 12.55 18.87 -8.16
C GLN A 46 11.21 18.55 -7.49
N MET A 47 11.20 17.57 -6.56
CA MET A 47 10.02 17.26 -5.77
C MET A 47 9.60 18.44 -4.91
N VAL A 48 10.52 19.04 -4.16
CA VAL A 48 10.29 20.25 -3.35
C VAL A 48 9.70 21.37 -4.20
N PHE A 49 10.29 21.65 -5.38
CA PHE A 49 9.80 22.68 -6.28
C PHE A 49 8.36 22.43 -6.74
N GLN A 50 8.06 21.20 -7.18
CA GLN A 50 6.73 20.86 -7.68
C GLN A 50 5.69 20.85 -6.55
N HIS A 51 6.02 20.30 -5.37
CA HIS A 51 5.14 20.35 -4.20
C HIS A 51 4.84 21.78 -3.78
N THR A 52 5.85 22.66 -3.76
CA THR A 52 5.68 24.08 -3.41
C THR A 52 4.71 24.79 -4.36
N ARG A 53 4.75 24.49 -5.65
CA ARG A 53 3.82 25.05 -6.62
C ARG A 53 2.40 24.49 -6.48
N ALA A 54 2.28 23.19 -6.20
CA ALA A 54 0.99 22.52 -6.20
C ALA A 54 0.20 22.72 -4.89
N LEU A 55 0.88 22.73 -3.74
CA LEU A 55 0.21 22.65 -2.44
C LEU A 55 -0.73 23.84 -2.17
N GLY A 56 -0.30 25.06 -2.51
CA GLY A 56 -1.14 26.25 -2.34
C GLY A 56 -2.42 26.21 -3.20
N GLU A 57 -2.31 25.75 -4.44
CA GLU A 57 -3.46 25.57 -5.35
C GLU A 57 -4.44 24.53 -4.82
N LEU A 58 -3.92 23.41 -4.30
CA LEU A 58 -4.75 22.33 -3.73
C LEU A 58 -5.48 22.80 -2.47
N ILE A 59 -4.81 23.51 -1.56
CA ILE A 59 -5.46 24.05 -0.36
C ILE A 59 -6.57 25.04 -0.75
N GLN A 60 -6.34 25.90 -1.73
CA GLN A 60 -7.35 26.86 -2.22
C GLN A 60 -8.56 26.17 -2.87
N SER A 61 -8.40 24.97 -3.40
CA SER A 61 -9.49 24.21 -4.02
C SER A 61 -10.37 23.45 -3.02
N LEU A 62 -9.98 23.42 -1.74
CA LEU A 62 -10.80 22.83 -0.68
C LEU A 62 -11.99 23.75 -0.34
N THR A 63 -13.15 23.15 -0.15
CA THR A 63 -14.35 23.84 0.31
C THR A 63 -14.38 23.88 1.83
N LEU A 64 -14.08 25.03 2.42
CA LEU A 64 -14.02 25.21 3.87
C LEU A 64 -15.30 25.92 4.36
N ASP A 65 -16.39 25.19 4.45
CA ASP A 65 -17.67 25.68 5.00
C ASP A 65 -17.81 25.43 6.51
N GLN A 66 -16.83 24.76 7.11
CA GLN A 66 -16.69 24.55 8.55
C GLN A 66 -15.27 24.95 9.01
N PRO A 67 -15.09 25.33 10.28
CA PRO A 67 -13.76 25.62 10.83
C PRO A 67 -12.86 24.37 10.83
N ILE A 68 -11.55 24.59 10.72
CA ILE A 68 -10.55 23.53 10.94
C ILE A 68 -10.31 23.39 12.45
N ALA A 69 -10.41 22.16 12.98
CA ALA A 69 -10.13 21.86 14.38
C ALA A 69 -8.66 21.51 14.64
N ALA A 70 -8.03 20.76 13.72
CA ALA A 70 -6.63 20.40 13.77
C ALA A 70 -6.07 20.09 12.38
N ILE A 71 -4.75 20.06 12.27
CA ILE A 71 -4.04 19.71 11.03
C ILE A 71 -3.15 18.49 11.27
N GLY A 72 -3.27 17.48 10.43
CA GLY A 72 -2.34 16.34 10.36
C GLY A 72 -1.42 16.45 9.15
N VAL A 73 -0.14 16.14 9.31
CA VAL A 73 0.84 16.24 8.23
C VAL A 73 1.90 15.15 8.31
N SER A 74 2.28 14.60 7.16
CA SER A 74 3.48 13.76 7.05
C SER A 74 4.72 14.63 7.16
N GLY A 75 5.51 14.45 8.22
CA GLY A 75 6.71 15.25 8.49
C GLY A 75 8.03 14.55 8.11
N PHE A 76 8.01 13.22 7.98
CA PHE A 76 9.19 12.38 7.71
C PHE A 76 8.75 10.99 7.18
N PRO A 77 9.66 10.22 6.54
CA PRO A 77 9.31 8.91 5.98
C PRO A 77 8.86 7.88 7.02
N ARG A 78 9.68 7.64 8.04
CA ARG A 78 9.45 6.65 9.11
C ARG A 78 9.80 7.26 10.47
N ARG A 79 9.22 6.75 11.54
CA ARG A 79 9.53 7.19 12.92
C ARG A 79 10.83 6.53 13.41
N GLU A 80 11.92 6.87 12.76
CA GLU A 80 13.27 6.40 13.03
C GLU A 80 14.24 7.59 13.18
N GLU A 81 15.33 7.39 13.90
CA GLU A 81 16.36 8.40 14.05
C GLU A 81 16.98 8.73 12.67
N ASN A 82 17.12 10.02 12.35
CA ASN A 82 17.62 10.52 11.06
C ASN A 82 16.72 10.23 9.82
N SER A 83 15.48 9.85 10.00
CA SER A 83 14.51 9.70 8.91
C SER A 83 14.12 11.07 8.36
N TYR A 84 14.75 11.49 7.26
CA TYR A 84 14.60 12.81 6.67
C TYR A 84 14.57 12.76 5.14
N MET A 85 13.63 13.48 4.55
CA MET A 85 13.62 13.77 3.11
C MET A 85 13.14 15.20 2.87
N PRO A 86 13.82 16.01 2.02
CA PRO A 86 13.48 17.41 1.77
C PRO A 86 12.04 17.67 1.32
N ALA A 87 11.43 16.75 0.55
CA ALA A 87 10.07 16.86 0.06
C ALA A 87 9.04 17.08 1.18
N PHE A 88 9.23 16.44 2.33
CA PHE A 88 8.33 16.57 3.49
C PHE A 88 8.28 17.97 4.08
N LEU A 89 9.35 18.74 3.95
CA LEU A 89 9.42 20.10 4.51
C LEU A 89 8.37 21.03 3.93
N VAL A 90 7.92 20.79 2.71
CA VAL A 90 6.90 21.65 2.06
C VAL A 90 5.58 21.54 2.82
N GLY A 91 5.06 20.32 3.01
CA GLY A 91 3.84 20.07 3.77
C GLY A 91 3.97 20.47 5.24
N LEU A 92 5.09 20.07 5.87
CA LEU A 92 5.34 20.34 7.29
C LEU A 92 5.36 21.84 7.62
N ASN A 93 6.08 22.64 6.84
CA ASN A 93 6.16 24.08 7.08
C ASN A 93 4.84 24.78 6.75
N THR A 94 4.12 24.34 5.71
CA THR A 94 2.78 24.84 5.40
C THR A 94 1.80 24.52 6.55
N ALA A 95 1.79 23.29 7.04
CA ALA A 95 0.93 22.88 8.17
C ALA A 95 1.21 23.71 9.42
N LYS A 96 2.49 23.90 9.79
CA LYS A 96 2.89 24.75 10.94
C LYS A 96 2.45 26.21 10.77
N SER A 97 2.61 26.76 9.59
CA SER A 97 2.19 28.14 9.31
C SER A 97 0.67 28.31 9.39
N LEU A 98 -0.09 27.40 8.78
CA LEU A 98 -1.54 27.39 8.85
C LEU A 98 -2.03 27.17 10.29
N GLY A 99 -1.46 26.20 11.02
CA GLY A 99 -1.83 25.93 12.42
C GLY A 99 -1.63 27.16 13.31
N HIS A 100 -0.50 27.88 13.12
CA HIS A 100 -0.28 29.12 13.85
C HIS A 100 -1.30 30.22 13.47
N CYS A 101 -1.56 30.41 12.18
CA CYS A 101 -2.51 31.45 11.73
C CYS A 101 -3.97 31.13 12.15
N LEU A 102 -4.35 29.87 12.11
CA LEU A 102 -5.70 29.41 12.49
C LEU A 102 -5.85 29.16 13.99
N GLN A 103 -4.74 29.21 14.76
CA GLN A 103 -4.70 28.88 16.20
C GLN A 103 -5.22 27.48 16.52
N VAL A 104 -4.82 26.49 15.68
CA VAL A 104 -5.19 25.07 15.81
C VAL A 104 -3.96 24.19 15.96
N PRO A 105 -4.05 23.04 16.63
CA PRO A 105 -2.95 22.10 16.78
C PRO A 105 -2.51 21.49 15.46
N VAL A 106 -1.21 21.13 15.39
CA VAL A 106 -0.62 20.44 14.24
C VAL A 106 0.01 19.13 14.71
N HIS A 107 -0.55 18.02 14.22
CA HIS A 107 -0.06 16.67 14.50
C HIS A 107 0.86 16.22 13.36
N ILE A 108 2.07 15.80 13.73
CA ILE A 108 3.11 15.39 12.78
C ILE A 108 3.23 13.87 12.85
N PHE A 109 2.93 13.21 11.72
CA PHE A 109 3.04 11.77 11.53
C PHE A 109 4.19 11.43 10.58
N SER A 110 4.64 10.18 10.58
CA SER A 110 5.42 9.66 9.47
C SER A 110 4.51 9.35 8.27
N HIS A 111 5.09 9.27 7.09
CA HIS A 111 4.36 8.82 5.89
C HIS A 111 3.79 7.39 6.06
N GLN A 112 4.53 6.53 6.74
CA GLN A 112 4.07 5.18 7.07
C GLN A 112 2.84 5.20 7.99
N GLU A 113 2.80 6.07 8.98
CA GLU A 113 1.62 6.28 9.84
C GLU A 113 0.43 6.84 9.05
N ASN A 114 0.66 7.73 8.08
CA ASN A 114 -0.41 8.23 7.21
C ASN A 114 -1.11 7.09 6.46
N HIS A 115 -0.37 6.11 5.94
CA HIS A 115 -0.98 4.93 5.33
C HIS A 115 -1.77 4.09 6.32
N ILE A 116 -1.27 3.90 7.53
CA ILE A 116 -1.97 3.18 8.60
C ILE A 116 -3.28 3.90 8.96
N TRP A 117 -3.22 5.21 9.19
CA TRP A 117 -4.38 6.02 9.50
C TRP A 117 -5.43 6.01 8.37
N ALA A 118 -5.01 6.04 7.11
CA ALA A 118 -5.92 5.99 5.97
C ALA A 118 -6.70 4.67 5.92
N VAL A 119 -6.03 3.57 6.25
CA VAL A 119 -6.62 2.24 6.34
C VAL A 119 -7.59 2.15 7.53
N LEU A 120 -7.19 2.60 8.72
CA LEU A 120 -8.03 2.60 9.91
C LEU A 120 -9.28 3.48 9.74
N ARG A 121 -9.17 4.59 9.03
CA ARG A 121 -10.34 5.41 8.65
C ARG A 121 -11.36 4.64 7.82
N GLU A 122 -10.89 3.79 6.90
CA GLU A 122 -11.78 3.00 6.05
C GLU A 122 -12.46 1.87 6.84
N ILE A 123 -11.73 1.25 7.75
CA ILE A 123 -12.27 0.21 8.65
C ILE A 123 -13.30 0.83 9.63
N GLY A 124 -13.07 2.08 10.06
CA GLY A 124 -13.92 2.78 11.01
C GLY A 124 -13.64 2.45 12.48
N GLU A 125 -12.66 1.62 12.75
CA GLU A 125 -12.23 1.24 14.10
C GLU A 125 -10.71 1.16 14.23
N ILE A 126 -10.20 1.29 15.44
CA ILE A 126 -8.79 1.14 15.79
C ILE A 126 -8.67 -0.13 16.63
N PRO A 127 -7.85 -1.12 16.22
CA PRO A 127 -7.67 -2.33 17.02
C PRO A 127 -7.21 -2.03 18.45
N GLU A 128 -7.75 -2.77 19.42
CA GLU A 128 -7.27 -2.74 20.79
C GLU A 128 -5.93 -3.48 20.88
N GLY A 129 -4.87 -2.79 21.28
CA GLY A 129 -3.53 -3.36 21.39
C GLY A 129 -2.72 -3.36 20.09
N PRO A 130 -1.59 -4.08 20.05
CA PRO A 130 -0.75 -4.18 18.86
C PRO A 130 -1.44 -4.94 17.73
N PHE A 131 -1.22 -4.51 16.50
CA PHE A 131 -1.72 -5.17 15.29
C PHE A 131 -0.69 -5.19 14.17
N LEU A 132 -0.86 -6.09 13.21
CA LEU A 132 -0.07 -6.12 11.98
C LEU A 132 -0.75 -5.32 10.86
N SER A 133 0.06 -4.60 10.10
CA SER A 133 -0.33 -4.06 8.80
C SER A 133 0.50 -4.73 7.70
N LEU A 134 -0.14 -5.37 6.74
CA LEU A 134 0.48 -5.88 5.53
C LEU A 134 0.29 -4.88 4.40
N HIS A 135 1.38 -4.34 3.89
CA HIS A 135 1.37 -3.57 2.65
C HIS A 135 1.88 -4.43 1.49
N LEU A 136 1.00 -4.77 0.55
CA LEU A 136 1.32 -5.59 -0.62
C LEU A 136 0.99 -4.84 -1.90
N SER A 137 1.99 -4.26 -2.54
CA SER A 137 1.85 -3.38 -3.71
C SER A 137 2.86 -3.71 -4.82
N GLY A 138 2.86 -2.88 -5.88
CA GLY A 138 3.85 -2.95 -6.97
C GLY A 138 5.30 -2.68 -6.51
N GLY A 139 5.50 -1.96 -5.42
CA GLY A 139 6.83 -1.56 -4.93
C GLY A 139 7.20 -2.12 -3.57
N THR A 140 6.22 -2.62 -2.81
CA THR A 140 6.41 -2.97 -1.40
C THR A 140 5.73 -4.29 -1.06
N THR A 141 6.39 -5.10 -0.23
CA THR A 141 5.81 -6.25 0.47
C THR A 141 6.39 -6.23 1.87
N GLU A 142 5.65 -5.65 2.82
CA GLU A 142 6.12 -5.47 4.20
C GLU A 142 5.03 -5.84 5.20
N PHE A 143 5.42 -6.55 6.26
CA PHE A 143 4.64 -6.71 7.48
C PHE A 143 5.15 -5.72 8.52
N VAL A 144 4.26 -4.93 9.04
CA VAL A 144 4.57 -3.84 9.96
C VAL A 144 3.79 -4.05 11.24
N LEU A 145 4.49 -4.19 12.36
CA LEU A 145 3.90 -4.17 13.69
C LEU A 145 3.58 -2.74 14.09
N CYS A 146 2.36 -2.49 14.46
CA CYS A 146 1.84 -1.19 14.85
C CYS A 146 1.40 -1.24 16.32
N GLU A 147 1.97 -0.34 17.14
CA GLU A 147 1.59 -0.13 18.54
C GLU A 147 1.09 1.30 18.70
N ARG A 148 -0.12 1.46 19.25
CA ARG A 148 -0.70 2.79 19.47
C ARG A 148 0.10 3.57 20.53
N ILE A 149 0.46 4.82 20.21
CA ILE A 149 1.02 5.79 21.15
C ILE A 149 -0.06 6.84 21.42
N HIS A 150 -0.62 6.82 22.64
CA HIS A 150 -1.66 7.75 23.05
C HIS A 150 -1.27 9.21 22.75
N LYS A 151 -2.18 9.98 22.18
CA LYS A 151 -1.99 11.39 21.75
C LYS A 151 -0.83 11.66 20.78
N SER A 152 -0.33 10.64 20.08
CA SER A 152 0.85 10.84 19.21
C SER A 152 0.79 10.13 17.86
N GLY A 153 0.25 8.92 17.79
CA GLY A 153 0.25 8.12 16.55
C GLY A 153 0.61 6.67 16.81
N PHE A 154 1.53 6.11 16.03
CA PHE A 154 1.96 4.72 16.15
C PHE A 154 3.48 4.60 16.29
N LYS A 155 3.92 3.70 17.15
CA LYS A 155 5.21 3.06 16.99
C LYS A 155 5.07 2.01 15.91
N VAL A 156 5.94 2.05 14.93
CA VAL A 156 5.87 1.23 13.73
C VAL A 156 7.19 0.50 13.55
N GLN A 157 7.15 -0.83 13.43
CA GLN A 157 8.32 -1.67 13.25
C GLN A 157 8.09 -2.65 12.11
N ILE A 158 9.02 -2.74 11.16
CA ILE A 158 9.01 -3.79 10.13
C ILE A 158 9.41 -5.10 10.80
N VAL A 159 8.55 -6.11 10.70
CA VAL A 159 8.75 -7.44 11.28
C VAL A 159 8.84 -8.55 10.24
N GLY A 160 8.68 -8.21 8.97
CA GLY A 160 8.82 -9.16 7.86
C GLY A 160 8.55 -8.49 6.52
N GLY A 161 8.73 -9.25 5.45
CA GLY A 161 8.47 -8.77 4.10
C GLY A 161 9.41 -9.35 3.06
N SER A 162 9.44 -8.77 1.86
CA SER A 162 10.34 -9.21 0.80
C SER A 162 11.65 -8.44 0.82
N ASP A 163 12.77 -9.17 0.69
CA ASP A 163 14.14 -8.62 0.69
C ASP A 163 14.72 -8.40 -0.73
N ASP A 164 14.00 -8.82 -1.78
CA ASP A 164 14.46 -8.70 -3.16
C ASP A 164 13.48 -7.94 -4.05
N ILE A 165 12.42 -8.57 -4.54
CA ILE A 165 11.38 -7.93 -5.35
C ILE A 165 10.03 -7.99 -4.64
N ALA A 166 9.21 -6.96 -4.79
CA ALA A 166 7.87 -6.95 -4.24
C ALA A 166 6.94 -7.95 -4.94
N GLY A 167 5.91 -8.42 -4.21
CA GLY A 167 4.91 -9.33 -4.77
C GLY A 167 4.22 -8.79 -6.01
N GLY A 168 3.96 -7.48 -6.07
CA GLY A 168 3.42 -6.84 -7.27
C GLY A 168 4.40 -6.82 -8.44
N GLN A 169 5.70 -6.72 -8.19
CA GLN A 169 6.70 -6.89 -9.25
C GLN A 169 6.74 -8.32 -9.80
N LEU A 170 6.52 -9.33 -8.96
CA LEU A 170 6.37 -10.71 -9.43
C LEU A 170 5.17 -10.83 -10.39
N VAL A 171 4.02 -10.28 -10.01
CA VAL A 171 2.81 -10.24 -10.84
C VAL A 171 3.07 -9.54 -12.17
N ASP A 172 3.59 -8.31 -12.11
CA ASP A 172 3.76 -7.47 -13.30
C ASP A 172 4.84 -8.02 -14.25
N ARG A 173 5.98 -8.48 -13.73
CA ARG A 173 7.07 -9.01 -14.56
C ARG A 173 6.67 -10.28 -15.29
N LEU A 174 5.98 -11.22 -14.63
CA LEU A 174 5.50 -12.44 -15.28
C LEU A 174 4.31 -12.14 -16.19
N GLY A 175 3.43 -11.22 -15.83
CA GLY A 175 2.35 -10.78 -16.69
C GLY A 175 2.84 -10.15 -18.00
N VAL A 176 3.80 -9.23 -17.91
CA VAL A 176 4.42 -8.61 -19.10
C VAL A 176 5.18 -9.64 -19.95
N LEU A 177 5.85 -10.62 -19.31
CA LEU A 177 6.49 -11.73 -20.02
C LEU A 177 5.50 -12.57 -20.83
N MET A 178 4.27 -12.72 -20.33
CA MET A 178 3.17 -13.38 -21.06
C MET A 178 2.53 -12.50 -22.14
N GLY A 179 2.94 -11.24 -22.30
CA GLY A 179 2.36 -10.27 -23.24
C GLY A 179 1.19 -9.46 -22.71
N LEU A 180 0.91 -9.51 -21.41
CA LEU A 180 -0.12 -8.67 -20.80
C LEU A 180 0.33 -7.22 -20.65
N GLN A 181 -0.61 -6.28 -20.70
CA GLN A 181 -0.31 -4.86 -20.48
C GLN A 181 0.01 -4.58 -19.02
N PHE A 182 0.95 -3.66 -18.80
CA PHE A 182 1.25 -3.14 -17.46
C PHE A 182 0.21 -2.06 -17.04
N PRO A 183 -0.28 -2.05 -15.80
CA PRO A 183 -0.06 -3.05 -14.73
C PRO A 183 -0.81 -4.36 -15.00
N ALA A 184 -0.15 -5.50 -14.81
CA ALA A 184 -0.68 -6.81 -15.21
C ALA A 184 -1.65 -7.44 -14.20
N GLY A 185 -1.74 -6.92 -12.98
CA GLY A 185 -2.53 -7.50 -11.88
C GLY A 185 -3.96 -7.89 -12.25
N PRO A 186 -4.79 -6.99 -12.81
CA PRO A 186 -6.18 -7.30 -13.17
C PRO A 186 -6.30 -8.40 -14.23
N SER A 187 -5.43 -8.40 -15.24
CA SER A 187 -5.40 -9.42 -16.29
C SER A 187 -4.95 -10.77 -15.75
N MET A 188 -3.92 -10.79 -14.88
CA MET A 188 -3.44 -11.98 -14.19
C MET A 188 -4.54 -12.59 -13.31
N GLU A 189 -5.26 -11.77 -12.57
CA GLU A 189 -6.39 -12.21 -11.75
C GLU A 189 -7.48 -12.87 -12.62
N THR A 190 -7.83 -12.23 -13.73
CA THR A 190 -8.82 -12.78 -14.67
C THR A 190 -8.41 -14.17 -15.18
N LEU A 191 -7.15 -14.37 -15.54
CA LEU A 191 -6.61 -15.67 -15.97
C LEU A 191 -6.68 -16.71 -14.85
N GLY A 192 -6.23 -16.38 -13.65
CA GLY A 192 -6.25 -17.29 -12.50
C GLY A 192 -7.66 -17.74 -12.10
N ARG A 193 -8.64 -16.81 -12.15
CA ARG A 193 -10.05 -17.09 -11.87
C ARG A 193 -10.67 -18.12 -12.81
N ARG A 194 -10.26 -18.16 -14.09
CA ARG A 194 -10.81 -19.13 -15.08
C ARG A 194 -10.59 -20.59 -14.69
N ILE A 195 -9.51 -20.88 -13.96
CA ILE A 195 -9.23 -22.22 -13.42
C ILE A 195 -9.46 -22.30 -11.89
N LYS A 196 -10.16 -21.29 -11.32
CA LYS A 196 -10.44 -21.20 -9.87
C LYS A 196 -9.21 -21.36 -8.99
N TYR A 197 -8.04 -20.91 -9.48
CA TYR A 197 -6.73 -21.07 -8.83
C TYR A 197 -6.40 -22.53 -8.45
N ASN A 198 -7.12 -23.50 -9.01
CA ASN A 198 -6.85 -24.92 -8.80
C ASN A 198 -5.71 -25.38 -9.71
N VAL A 199 -4.49 -25.34 -9.18
CA VAL A 199 -3.27 -25.62 -9.94
C VAL A 199 -2.20 -26.25 -9.03
N ASN A 200 -1.45 -27.21 -9.61
CA ASN A 200 -0.15 -27.56 -9.07
C ASN A 200 0.81 -26.42 -9.42
N SER A 201 1.18 -25.60 -8.45
CA SER A 201 1.99 -24.41 -8.67
C SER A 201 3.32 -24.76 -9.35
N VAL A 202 3.63 -24.06 -10.43
CA VAL A 202 4.92 -24.16 -11.13
C VAL A 202 5.98 -23.24 -10.50
N LEU A 203 5.60 -22.45 -9.51
CA LEU A 203 6.50 -21.55 -8.78
C LEU A 203 6.84 -22.12 -7.41
N PRO A 204 8.13 -22.11 -7.01
CA PRO A 204 8.53 -22.46 -5.65
C PRO A 204 8.10 -21.35 -4.67
N VAL A 205 7.95 -21.71 -3.40
CA VAL A 205 7.76 -20.77 -2.29
C VAL A 205 9.08 -20.64 -1.55
N SER A 206 9.60 -19.40 -1.46
CA SER A 206 10.89 -19.10 -0.82
C SER A 206 10.67 -18.14 0.35
N VAL A 207 10.65 -18.69 1.56
CA VAL A 207 10.47 -17.93 2.80
C VAL A 207 11.42 -18.50 3.85
N LYS A 208 12.13 -17.62 4.53
CA LYS A 208 12.96 -17.93 5.69
C LYS A 208 12.49 -17.03 6.84
N GLU A 209 11.95 -17.65 7.89
CA GLU A 209 11.36 -16.91 9.00
C GLU A 209 10.23 -15.98 8.48
N SER A 210 10.34 -14.66 8.68
CA SER A 210 9.43 -13.65 8.15
C SER A 210 9.91 -12.99 6.85
N THR A 211 11.07 -13.42 6.31
CA THR A 211 11.66 -12.87 5.08
C THR A 211 11.22 -13.67 3.86
N ILE A 212 10.63 -13.00 2.89
CA ILE A 212 10.14 -13.56 1.63
C ILE A 212 11.12 -13.21 0.50
N SER A 213 11.39 -14.16 -0.40
CA SER A 213 12.09 -13.90 -1.65
C SER A 213 11.18 -14.24 -2.83
N PHE A 214 10.93 -13.30 -3.71
CA PHE A 214 10.18 -13.50 -4.95
C PHE A 214 11.07 -13.58 -6.20
N GLY A 215 12.35 -13.27 -6.10
CA GLY A 215 13.30 -13.35 -7.22
C GLY A 215 13.52 -14.78 -7.73
N GLY A 216 13.59 -15.75 -6.81
CA GLY A 216 13.64 -17.18 -7.14
C GLY A 216 12.38 -17.65 -7.88
N PRO A 217 11.18 -17.45 -7.33
CA PRO A 217 9.91 -17.70 -8.02
C PRO A 217 9.79 -17.01 -9.37
N TYR A 218 10.17 -15.74 -9.48
CA TYR A 218 10.22 -15.03 -10.77
C TYR A 218 11.08 -15.77 -11.80
N SER A 219 12.31 -16.12 -11.44
CA SER A 219 13.23 -16.82 -12.32
C SER A 219 12.72 -18.22 -12.70
N ALA A 220 12.04 -18.92 -11.80
CA ALA A 220 11.41 -20.20 -12.10
C ALA A 220 10.26 -20.05 -13.10
N GLY A 221 9.37 -19.09 -12.88
CA GLY A 221 8.25 -18.79 -13.78
C GLY A 221 8.72 -18.36 -15.17
N GLN A 222 9.77 -17.54 -15.24
CA GLN A 222 10.38 -17.13 -16.50
C GLN A 222 10.93 -18.34 -17.29
N ARG A 223 11.69 -19.22 -16.64
CA ARG A 223 12.21 -20.45 -17.28
C ARG A 223 11.08 -21.38 -17.71
N TRP A 224 10.08 -21.58 -16.87
CA TRP A 224 8.92 -22.40 -17.18
C TRP A 224 8.18 -21.88 -18.41
N TRP A 225 7.86 -20.58 -18.46
CA TRP A 225 7.19 -19.96 -19.60
C TRP A 225 8.01 -20.07 -20.89
N GLN A 226 9.30 -19.82 -20.83
CA GLN A 226 10.20 -19.94 -21.98
C GLN A 226 10.36 -21.38 -22.48
N SER A 227 10.31 -22.39 -21.58
CA SER A 227 10.41 -23.81 -21.95
C SER A 227 9.24 -24.32 -22.79
N LEU A 228 8.11 -23.63 -22.76
CA LEU A 228 6.92 -23.96 -23.55
C LEU A 228 7.06 -23.56 -25.03
N GLN A 229 8.19 -22.96 -25.43
CA GLN A 229 8.51 -22.57 -26.81
C GLN A 229 7.41 -21.75 -27.49
N HIS A 230 6.76 -20.87 -26.70
CA HIS A 230 5.78 -19.96 -27.27
C HIS A 230 6.49 -18.89 -28.12
N GLU A 231 6.28 -18.90 -29.43
CA GLU A 231 6.67 -17.79 -30.31
C GLU A 231 5.86 -16.53 -29.96
N SER A 232 6.40 -15.34 -30.26
CA SER A 232 5.73 -14.03 -29.95
C SER A 232 4.31 -13.98 -30.53
N ILE A 233 3.33 -13.58 -29.75
CA ILE A 233 1.91 -13.85 -30.02
C ILE A 233 1.11 -12.57 -30.21
N GLU A 234 0.27 -12.60 -31.26
CA GLU A 234 -1.03 -11.93 -31.30
C GLU A 234 -2.11 -12.93 -30.85
N TRP A 235 -2.96 -12.56 -29.90
CA TRP A 235 -3.95 -13.41 -29.22
C TRP A 235 -5.14 -13.81 -30.12
N THR A 236 -4.96 -14.19 -31.39
CA THR A 236 -6.03 -14.28 -32.37
C THR A 236 -6.34 -15.66 -32.96
N ASP A 237 -5.63 -16.77 -32.66
CA ASP A 237 -5.91 -18.06 -33.32
C ASP A 237 -5.91 -19.32 -32.44
N ARG A 238 -6.34 -20.47 -33.01
CA ARG A 238 -6.59 -21.76 -32.32
C ARG A 238 -5.38 -22.35 -31.57
N GLU A 239 -4.17 -22.01 -31.90
CA GLU A 239 -2.96 -22.28 -31.10
C GLU A 239 -3.00 -21.51 -29.77
N SER A 240 -3.83 -20.48 -29.66
CA SER A 240 -4.09 -19.69 -28.46
C SER A 240 -4.64 -20.51 -27.30
N PHE A 241 -5.37 -21.64 -27.52
CA PHE A 241 -6.03 -22.37 -26.44
C PHE A 241 -5.05 -23.08 -25.49
N SER A 242 -3.97 -23.69 -26.02
CA SER A 242 -2.92 -24.29 -25.20
C SER A 242 -2.17 -23.21 -24.40
N ARG A 243 -1.84 -22.13 -25.04
CA ARG A 243 -1.15 -20.96 -24.44
C ARG A 243 -2.01 -20.25 -23.41
N GLU A 244 -3.30 -20.11 -23.66
CA GLU A 244 -4.24 -19.56 -22.71
C GLU A 244 -4.30 -20.40 -21.45
N LYS A 245 -4.29 -21.72 -21.56
CA LYS A 245 -4.23 -22.65 -20.42
C LYS A 245 -2.92 -22.51 -19.64
N ASP A 246 -1.79 -22.40 -20.32
CA ASP A 246 -0.48 -22.20 -19.68
C ASP A 246 -0.41 -20.82 -19.00
N ALA A 247 -0.95 -19.78 -19.62
CA ALA A 247 -1.07 -18.46 -19.01
C ALA A 247 -1.95 -18.48 -17.75
N GLN A 248 -3.06 -19.24 -17.77
CA GLN A 248 -3.92 -19.44 -16.59
C GLN A 248 -3.17 -20.18 -15.47
N ILE A 249 -2.37 -21.22 -15.81
CA ILE A 249 -1.55 -21.97 -14.84
C ILE A 249 -0.51 -21.05 -14.20
N LEU A 250 0.22 -20.29 -15.02
CA LEU A 250 1.24 -19.37 -14.50
C LEU A 250 0.62 -18.28 -13.64
N ALA A 251 -0.47 -17.66 -14.08
CA ALA A 251 -1.18 -16.63 -13.30
C ALA A 251 -1.68 -17.16 -11.96
N ALA A 252 -2.33 -18.33 -11.96
CA ALA A 252 -2.77 -18.97 -10.71
C ALA A 252 -1.58 -19.35 -9.81
N SER A 253 -0.47 -19.81 -10.38
CA SER A 253 0.76 -20.15 -9.63
C SER A 253 1.38 -18.91 -8.97
N VAL A 254 1.33 -17.75 -9.63
CA VAL A 254 1.82 -16.48 -9.04
C VAL A 254 1.06 -16.15 -7.77
N PHE A 255 -0.27 -16.10 -7.82
CA PHE A 255 -1.06 -15.77 -6.63
C PHE A 255 -1.01 -16.85 -5.57
N HIS A 256 -0.91 -18.13 -5.97
CA HIS A 256 -0.67 -19.23 -5.02
C HIS A 256 0.69 -19.07 -4.30
N CYS A 257 1.75 -18.76 -5.04
CA CYS A 257 3.07 -18.50 -4.48
C CYS A 257 3.05 -17.33 -3.49
N ILE A 258 2.43 -16.20 -3.87
CA ILE A 258 2.27 -15.03 -2.98
C ILE A 258 1.53 -15.42 -1.71
N GLY A 259 0.33 -16.01 -1.82
CA GLY A 259 -0.48 -16.41 -0.67
C GLY A 259 0.27 -17.36 0.27
N SER A 260 0.91 -18.41 -0.28
CA SER A 260 1.70 -19.36 0.51
C SER A 260 2.92 -18.71 1.18
N SER A 261 3.53 -17.71 0.53
CA SER A 261 4.65 -16.97 1.12
C SER A 261 4.19 -16.10 2.28
N LEU A 262 3.05 -15.41 2.12
CA LEU A 262 2.45 -14.59 3.18
C LEU A 262 2.07 -15.44 4.39
N GLU A 263 1.40 -16.58 4.19
CA GLU A 263 1.00 -17.50 5.27
C GLU A 263 2.21 -18.03 6.06
N LYS A 264 3.30 -18.41 5.36
CA LYS A 264 4.53 -18.87 6.02
C LYS A 264 5.20 -17.76 6.84
N ALA A 265 5.31 -16.55 6.29
CA ALA A 265 5.87 -15.42 7.01
C ALA A 265 5.01 -15.06 8.22
N LEU A 266 3.68 -15.00 8.05
CA LEU A 266 2.74 -14.76 9.15
C LEU A 266 2.85 -15.81 10.25
N SER A 267 2.95 -17.11 9.89
CA SER A 267 3.13 -18.18 10.89
C SER A 267 4.33 -17.92 11.79
N HIS A 268 5.44 -17.42 11.23
CA HIS A 268 6.63 -17.07 12.02
C HIS A 268 6.40 -15.84 12.88
N ILE A 269 5.86 -14.75 12.28
CA ILE A 269 5.58 -13.49 13.00
C ILE A 269 4.68 -13.73 14.21
N LEU A 270 3.65 -14.57 14.08
CA LEU A 270 2.74 -14.88 15.17
C LEU A 270 3.39 -15.72 16.31
N THR A 271 4.53 -16.41 16.05
CA THR A 271 5.29 -17.05 17.14
C THR A 271 6.08 -16.07 17.98
N GLU A 272 6.44 -14.90 17.42
CA GLU A 272 7.25 -13.88 18.08
C GLU A 272 6.41 -12.77 18.71
N HIS A 273 5.20 -12.55 18.18
CA HIS A 273 4.33 -11.44 18.56
C HIS A 273 2.90 -11.95 18.85
N ASN A 274 2.37 -11.55 19.98
CA ASN A 274 0.97 -11.85 20.35
C ASN A 274 0.03 -10.87 19.64
N ILE A 275 -0.39 -11.21 18.42
CA ILE A 275 -1.19 -10.37 17.52
C ILE A 275 -2.48 -11.10 17.19
N THR A 276 -3.59 -10.39 17.27
CA THR A 276 -4.93 -10.92 16.93
C THR A 276 -5.57 -10.22 15.74
N THR A 277 -4.94 -9.16 15.21
CA THR A 277 -5.49 -8.40 14.08
C THR A 277 -4.43 -8.17 13.00
N LEU A 278 -4.77 -8.50 11.76
CA LEU A 278 -4.01 -8.19 10.55
C LEU A 278 -4.83 -7.28 9.64
N ILE A 279 -4.29 -6.12 9.33
CA ILE A 279 -4.88 -5.20 8.36
C ILE A 279 -4.10 -5.30 7.07
N THR A 280 -4.79 -5.45 5.92
CA THR A 280 -4.12 -5.58 4.63
C THR A 280 -4.43 -4.41 3.72
N ALA A 281 -3.40 -3.87 3.07
CA ALA A 281 -3.50 -2.77 2.12
C ALA A 281 -2.56 -2.98 0.92
N GLY A 282 -2.79 -2.24 -0.16
CA GLY A 282 -1.95 -2.28 -1.35
C GLY A 282 -2.67 -2.84 -2.57
N GLY A 283 -2.22 -2.42 -3.76
CA GLY A 283 -2.90 -2.75 -5.03
C GLY A 283 -2.97 -4.26 -5.33
N VAL A 284 -2.01 -5.05 -4.87
CA VAL A 284 -2.02 -6.52 -5.05
C VAL A 284 -3.04 -7.18 -4.12
N MET A 285 -3.29 -6.58 -2.95
CA MET A 285 -4.34 -7.05 -2.04
C MET A 285 -5.77 -6.79 -2.54
N ALA A 286 -5.94 -6.08 -3.65
CA ALA A 286 -7.23 -6.03 -4.35
C ALA A 286 -7.64 -7.40 -4.96
N ASN A 287 -6.68 -8.33 -5.10
CA ASN A 287 -6.94 -9.68 -5.60
C ASN A 287 -7.80 -10.48 -4.60
N THR A 288 -9.01 -10.86 -5.02
CA THR A 288 -9.98 -11.53 -4.15
C THR A 288 -9.54 -12.91 -3.68
N TYR A 289 -8.79 -13.65 -4.50
CA TYR A 289 -8.23 -14.94 -4.08
C TYR A 289 -7.26 -14.79 -2.90
N LEU A 290 -6.40 -13.75 -2.92
CA LEU A 290 -5.49 -13.49 -1.81
C LEU A 290 -6.24 -13.05 -0.55
N GLN A 291 -7.29 -12.23 -0.70
CA GLN A 291 -8.14 -11.81 0.43
C GLN A 291 -8.81 -13.02 1.07
N ASP A 292 -9.58 -13.78 0.27
CA ASP A 292 -10.30 -14.97 0.75
C ASP A 292 -9.37 -15.97 1.42
N ARG A 293 -8.19 -16.17 0.84
CA ARG A 293 -7.19 -17.09 1.35
C ARG A 293 -6.62 -16.63 2.70
N LEU A 294 -6.26 -15.35 2.84
CA LEU A 294 -5.74 -14.81 4.10
C LEU A 294 -6.80 -14.77 5.19
N VAL A 295 -8.04 -14.42 4.87
CA VAL A 295 -9.17 -14.47 5.81
C VAL A 295 -9.38 -15.91 6.29
N HIS A 296 -9.42 -16.87 5.37
CA HIS A 296 -9.58 -18.29 5.73
C HIS A 296 -8.41 -18.79 6.60
N TRP A 297 -7.18 -18.46 6.24
CA TRP A 297 -5.99 -18.81 7.00
C TRP A 297 -6.01 -18.17 8.40
N GLY A 298 -6.39 -16.90 8.50
CA GLY A 298 -6.51 -16.15 9.75
C GLY A 298 -7.47 -16.81 10.73
N HIS A 299 -8.64 -17.23 10.26
CA HIS A 299 -9.62 -17.95 11.10
C HIS A 299 -9.07 -19.22 11.77
N HIS A 300 -8.09 -19.90 11.14
CA HIS A 300 -7.45 -21.09 11.71
C HIS A 300 -6.30 -20.76 12.67
N HIS A 301 -5.94 -19.49 12.80
CA HIS A 301 -4.80 -19.02 13.61
C HIS A 301 -5.20 -17.92 14.60
N ASP A 302 -6.49 -17.80 14.92
CA ASP A 302 -7.04 -16.78 15.83
C ASP A 302 -6.63 -15.35 15.45
N LEU A 303 -6.52 -15.09 14.12
CA LEU A 303 -6.14 -13.80 13.54
C LEU A 303 -7.32 -13.23 12.76
N ASP A 304 -7.83 -12.08 13.18
CA ASP A 304 -8.82 -11.34 12.44
C ASP A 304 -8.15 -10.58 11.29
N VAL A 305 -8.59 -10.85 10.04
CA VAL A 305 -7.99 -10.30 8.83
C VAL A 305 -8.93 -9.28 8.19
N LEU A 306 -8.57 -8.02 8.29
CA LEU A 306 -9.32 -6.89 7.77
C LEU A 306 -8.73 -6.45 6.41
N CYS A 307 -9.46 -6.71 5.33
CA CYS A 307 -9.05 -6.35 3.99
C CYS A 307 -9.63 -4.99 3.59
N VAL A 308 -8.75 -4.04 3.24
CA VAL A 308 -9.13 -2.69 2.86
C VAL A 308 -9.08 -2.51 1.35
N SER A 309 -9.98 -1.70 0.80
CA SER A 309 -10.04 -1.46 -0.64
C SER A 309 -8.77 -0.78 -1.16
N SER A 310 -8.35 -1.13 -2.39
CA SER A 310 -7.15 -0.57 -3.01
C SER A 310 -7.23 0.94 -3.31
N LYS A 311 -8.42 1.54 -3.20
CA LYS A 311 -8.67 2.95 -3.51
C LYS A 311 -7.78 3.91 -2.71
N TYR A 312 -7.40 3.53 -1.49
CA TYR A 312 -6.59 4.35 -0.57
C TYR A 312 -5.14 3.86 -0.43
N SER A 313 -4.72 2.92 -1.27
CA SER A 313 -3.35 2.40 -1.28
C SER A 313 -2.34 3.35 -1.94
N ALA A 314 -2.80 4.36 -2.69
CA ALA A 314 -1.94 5.39 -3.27
C ALA A 314 -1.70 6.50 -2.24
N ASP A 315 -0.58 7.23 -2.37
CA ASP A 315 -0.26 8.38 -1.53
C ASP A 315 -1.43 9.36 -1.49
N ASN A 316 -1.89 9.65 -0.29
CA ASN A 316 -3.02 10.53 -0.01
C ASN A 316 -2.86 11.19 1.36
N ALA A 317 -3.63 12.25 1.63
CA ALA A 317 -3.58 12.98 2.90
C ALA A 317 -4.71 12.60 3.87
N SER A 318 -5.61 11.69 3.48
CA SER A 318 -6.79 11.37 4.29
C SER A 318 -6.43 10.69 5.62
N GLY A 319 -5.34 9.94 5.64
CA GLY A 319 -4.81 9.34 6.87
C GLY A 319 -4.32 10.39 7.85
N ASN A 320 -3.59 11.39 7.39
CA ASN A 320 -3.14 12.49 8.25
C ASN A 320 -4.32 13.26 8.85
N ALA A 321 -5.37 13.53 8.07
CA ALA A 321 -6.59 14.17 8.56
C ALA A 321 -7.28 13.33 9.64
N TYR A 322 -7.44 12.03 9.37
CA TYR A 322 -8.07 11.11 10.32
C TYR A 322 -7.23 10.91 11.59
N GLY A 323 -5.90 10.80 11.45
CA GLY A 323 -4.99 10.71 12.59
C GLY A 323 -5.07 11.95 13.49
N ALA A 324 -5.15 13.16 12.91
CA ALA A 324 -5.35 14.39 13.65
C ALA A 324 -6.68 14.38 14.42
N LYS A 325 -7.78 13.93 13.79
CA LYS A 325 -9.10 13.77 14.42
C LYS A 325 -9.06 12.82 15.62
N VAL A 326 -8.39 11.67 15.46
CA VAL A 326 -8.30 10.66 16.54
C VAL A 326 -7.48 11.19 17.71
N VAL A 327 -6.32 11.79 17.42
CA VAL A 327 -5.40 12.31 18.45
C VAL A 327 -6.02 13.46 19.25
N GLU A 328 -6.82 14.32 18.62
CA GLU A 328 -7.55 15.38 19.32
C GLU A 328 -8.72 14.85 20.14
N GLY A 329 -9.30 13.71 19.79
CA GLY A 329 -10.41 13.09 20.52
C GLY A 329 -9.99 12.28 21.76
N GLU A 330 -8.67 12.04 21.95
CA GLU A 330 -8.08 11.35 23.11
C GLU A 330 -7.79 12.33 24.27
#